data_12a3795dcad46e1f36ab52c5d0966e1f
#
_entry.id   12a3795dcad46e1f36ab52c5d0966e1f
#
_cell.length_a   1.000
_cell.length_b   1.000
_cell.length_c   1.000
_cell.angle_alpha   90.00
_cell.angle_beta   90.00
_cell.angle_gamma   90.00
#
_symmetry.space_group_name_H-M   'P 1'
#
loop_
_entity.id
_entity.type
_entity.pdbx_description
1 polymer ?
#
loop_
_entity_poly.entity_id
_entity_poly.type
_entity_poly.pdbx_seq_one_letter_code
_entity_poly.pdbx_strand_id
1 'polypeptide(L)'
;EGEWEEPDAPDGGEGTEGNEDEDDGQDTEEDTDVIVSEVLPESETIWGPFFVWKVESLSGNEVMATLVSPRQWLLKKAEAISVCEAYEEDGISGWRTFTTEEAKEFRDQYDDTIVALSDMLSKNGLDRFNKYDCRYLCNDFNSTFCFYNTQIVKSGETVDYALRLVKKVRVEKAK
;
A
#
# COMPACT_ATOMS: atom_id res chain seq x y z
N GLU A 1 31.44 19.39 45.26
CA GLU A 1 31.32 19.20 44.93
C GLU A 1 31.21 18.63 43.97
N GLY A 2 31.26 18.16 43.36
CA GLY A 2 31.06 17.41 42.56
C GLY A 2 30.66 17.71 41.29
N GLU A 3 31.04 17.98 40.73
CA GLU A 3 30.68 18.15 39.59
C GLU A 3 30.70 17.16 38.81
N TRP A 4 30.27 17.00 38.09
CA TRP A 4 30.24 16.07 37.36
C TRP A 4 30.03 16.45 36.10
N GLU A 5 30.52 16.09 35.43
CA GLU A 5 30.49 16.38 34.29
C GLU A 5 29.80 15.54 33.59
N GLU A 6 29.31 15.78 32.79
CA GLU A 6 28.60 15.04 32.06
C GLU A 6 29.35 14.54 31.07
N PRO A 7 29.10 13.74 30.69
CA PRO A 7 29.64 13.06 29.79
C PRO A 7 29.40 13.56 28.54
N ASP A 8 29.77 13.86 28.06
CA ASP A 8 29.61 14.25 26.97
C ASP A 8 29.05 13.52 26.09
N ALA A 9 28.61 13.62 25.60
CA ALA A 9 27.91 13.14 24.80
C ALA A 9 28.48 12.68 23.76
N PRO A 10 28.27 12.05 23.32
CA PRO A 10 28.78 11.48 22.45
C PRO A 10 28.56 11.83 21.24
N ASP A 11 28.54 12.09 20.88
CA ASP A 11 28.45 12.31 19.87
C ASP A 11 28.08 11.53 19.04
N GLY A 12 28.07 10.98 19.00
CA GLY A 12 27.76 10.12 18.31
C GLY A 12 27.00 10.33 17.27
N GLY A 13 26.52 10.64 17.21
CA GLY A 13 25.70 10.80 16.36
C GLY A 13 26.04 10.61 15.12
N GLU A 14 26.66 10.59 14.88
CA GLU A 14 26.91 10.49 13.76
C GLU A 14 26.46 9.58 13.10
N GLY A 15 26.48 9.21 12.89
CA GLY A 15 26.23 8.27 12.24
C GLY A 15 25.14 8.07 11.67
N THR A 16 24.96 8.03 11.53
CA THR A 16 23.90 7.75 11.30
C THR A 16 23.43 8.09 10.23
N GLU A 17 23.72 8.51 9.82
CA GLU A 17 23.20 8.78 8.91
C GLU A 17 22.96 8.14 8.02
N GLY A 18 23.09 7.93 7.77
CA GLY A 18 22.90 7.41 6.94
C GLY A 18 22.39 6.68 6.50
N ASN A 19 22.57 6.55 6.47
CA ASN A 19 22.18 5.71 5.97
C ASN A 19 21.18 5.48 5.59
N GLU A 20 20.93 5.61 5.61
CA GLU A 20 19.97 5.33 5.29
C GLU A 20 19.46 5.57 4.36
N ASP A 21 19.58 5.85 3.96
CA ASP A 21 19.06 6.17 3.12
C ASP A 21 19.00 5.58 2.15
N GLU A 22 19.43 5.29 2.03
CA GLU A 22 19.39 4.77 1.23
C GLU A 22 18.77 4.02 0.87
N ASP A 23 18.88 3.93 0.80
CA ASP A 23 18.46 3.03 0.42
C ASP A 23 17.41 2.86 0.14
N ASP A 24 17.00 3.08 0.10
CA ASP A 24 15.92 2.95 0.09
C ASP A 24 15.35 2.99 -1.09
N GLY A 25 15.39 3.65 -1.69
CA GLY A 25 14.73 3.77 -2.80
C GLY A 25 15.00 2.72 -3.69
N GLN A 26 16.04 2.28 -3.73
CA GLN A 26 16.32 1.39 -4.63
C GLN A 26 15.65 0.17 -4.45
N ASP A 27 15.38 -0.11 -3.34
CA ASP A 27 14.73 -1.25 -3.15
C ASP A 27 13.52 -1.40 -3.89
N THR A 28 12.79 -0.38 -4.06
CA THR A 28 11.52 -0.54 -4.66
C THR A 28 11.62 -1.01 -6.05
N GLU A 29 12.65 -0.70 -6.75
CA GLU A 29 12.68 -1.13 -8.06
C GLU A 29 12.91 -2.57 -8.17
N GLU A 30 13.64 -3.15 -7.29
CA GLU A 30 13.89 -4.51 -7.37
C GLU A 30 12.68 -5.31 -7.08
N ASP A 31 11.75 -4.76 -6.31
CA ASP A 31 10.58 -5.49 -5.94
C ASP A 31 9.49 -5.44 -7.00
N THR A 32 9.73 -4.81 -8.12
CA THR A 32 8.69 -4.65 -9.11
C THR A 32 8.69 -5.81 -10.07
N ASP A 33 7.61 -6.57 -10.10
CA ASP A 33 7.47 -7.66 -11.02
C ASP A 33 7.24 -7.15 -12.42
N VAL A 34 7.69 -7.88 -13.42
CA VAL A 34 7.45 -7.55 -14.81
C VAL A 34 6.48 -8.58 -15.38
N ILE A 35 5.39 -8.10 -15.94
CA ILE A 35 4.34 -8.95 -16.47
C ILE A 35 4.17 -8.63 -17.94
N VAL A 36 4.02 -9.64 -18.77
CA VAL A 36 3.77 -9.45 -20.19
C VAL A 36 2.27 -9.70 -20.43
N SER A 37 1.60 -8.77 -21.07
CA SER A 37 0.17 -8.87 -21.27
C SER A 37 -0.20 -8.34 -22.66
N GLU A 38 -1.23 -8.93 -23.25
CA GLU A 38 -1.70 -8.45 -24.55
C GLU A 38 -2.38 -7.09 -24.42
N VAL A 39 -2.93 -6.78 -23.24
CA VAL A 39 -3.62 -5.54 -23.00
C VAL A 39 -2.96 -4.85 -21.82
N LEU A 40 -2.55 -3.61 -22.01
CA LEU A 40 -1.99 -2.86 -20.89
C LEU A 40 -3.11 -2.40 -19.98
N PRO A 41 -2.88 -2.41 -18.66
CA PRO A 41 -3.90 -1.95 -17.73
C PRO A 41 -4.11 -0.44 -17.85
N GLU A 42 -5.34 -0.01 -17.52
CA GLU A 42 -5.68 1.40 -17.51
C GLU A 42 -6.16 1.78 -16.11
N SER A 43 -5.98 3.03 -15.74
CA SER A 43 -6.38 3.51 -14.42
C SER A 43 -7.87 3.35 -14.22
N GLU A 44 -8.22 2.93 -13.02
CA GLU A 44 -9.62 2.84 -12.57
C GLU A 44 -10.41 1.80 -13.34
N THR A 45 -9.74 0.74 -13.76
CA THR A 45 -10.41 -0.37 -14.45
C THR A 45 -10.05 -1.68 -13.77
N ILE A 46 -10.75 -2.74 -14.16
CA ILE A 46 -10.43 -4.09 -13.71
C ILE A 46 -9.52 -4.71 -14.76
N TRP A 47 -8.41 -5.27 -14.31
CA TRP A 47 -7.43 -5.92 -15.18
C TRP A 47 -7.12 -7.28 -14.54
N GLY A 48 -7.58 -8.35 -15.16
CA GLY A 48 -7.51 -9.66 -14.53
C GLY A 48 -8.33 -9.64 -13.25
N PRO A 49 -7.81 -10.14 -12.16
CA PRO A 49 -8.53 -10.11 -10.88
C PRO A 49 -8.35 -8.82 -10.09
N PHE A 50 -7.65 -7.83 -10.66
CA PHE A 50 -7.24 -6.68 -9.89
C PHE A 50 -7.97 -5.42 -10.26
N PHE A 51 -8.13 -4.51 -9.30
CA PHE A 51 -8.50 -3.14 -9.59
C PHE A 51 -7.20 -2.36 -9.83
N VAL A 52 -7.12 -1.64 -10.94
CA VAL A 52 -5.96 -0.84 -11.26
C VAL A 52 -6.24 0.57 -10.79
N TRP A 53 -5.50 1.02 -9.79
CA TRP A 53 -5.73 2.35 -9.25
C TRP A 53 -5.04 3.42 -10.09
N LYS A 54 -3.76 3.24 -10.37
CA LYS A 54 -3.00 4.24 -11.09
C LYS A 54 -2.14 3.57 -12.13
N VAL A 55 -1.88 4.27 -13.22
CA VAL A 55 -0.99 3.79 -14.26
C VAL A 55 -0.08 4.93 -14.65
N GLU A 56 1.21 4.63 -14.74
CA GLU A 56 2.18 5.59 -15.18
C GLU A 56 2.82 5.03 -16.45
N SER A 57 2.83 5.80 -17.51
CA SER A 57 3.41 5.33 -18.77
C SER A 57 4.93 5.36 -18.66
N LEU A 58 5.56 4.27 -19.02
CA LEU A 58 7.01 4.21 -19.08
C LEU A 58 7.50 4.32 -20.50
N SER A 59 6.71 3.80 -21.44
CA SER A 59 6.99 3.92 -22.86
C SER A 59 5.70 3.60 -23.61
N GLY A 60 5.74 3.56 -24.90
CA GLY A 60 4.55 3.21 -25.68
C GLY A 60 4.04 1.81 -25.42
N ASN A 61 4.91 0.91 -24.97
CA ASN A 61 4.52 -0.48 -24.77
C ASN A 61 4.68 -0.93 -23.32
N GLU A 62 4.90 -0.02 -22.41
CA GLU A 62 5.19 -0.43 -21.03
C GLU A 62 4.64 0.58 -20.05
N VAL A 63 4.00 0.11 -19.00
CA VAL A 63 3.46 0.97 -17.96
C VAL A 63 3.82 0.42 -16.59
N MET A 64 3.78 1.30 -15.60
CA MET A 64 3.85 0.91 -14.19
C MET A 64 2.44 1.05 -13.64
N ALA A 65 1.87 -0.03 -13.17
CA ALA A 65 0.50 -0.03 -12.65
C ALA A 65 0.51 -0.29 -11.15
N THR A 66 -0.34 0.43 -10.43
CA THR A 66 -0.56 0.17 -9.00
C THR A 66 -1.84 -0.62 -8.88
N LEU A 67 -1.71 -1.85 -8.47
CA LEU A 67 -2.84 -2.77 -8.33
C LEU A 67 -3.34 -2.77 -6.90
N VAL A 68 -4.64 -2.95 -6.73
CA VAL A 68 -5.27 -3.08 -5.41
C VAL A 68 -5.77 -4.51 -5.32
N SER A 69 -5.56 -5.14 -4.18
CA SER A 69 -5.92 -6.54 -4.00
C SER A 69 -7.42 -6.72 -4.19
N PRO A 70 -7.83 -7.84 -4.80
CA PRO A 70 -9.26 -8.13 -4.90
C PRO A 70 -9.87 -8.48 -3.55
N ARG A 71 -9.04 -8.91 -2.59
CA ARG A 71 -9.51 -9.35 -1.29
C ARG A 71 -9.31 -8.29 -0.23
N GLN A 72 -10.18 -8.31 0.75
CA GLN A 72 -10.08 -7.44 1.91
C GLN A 72 -10.30 -8.32 3.14
N TRP A 73 -9.57 -8.03 4.19
CA TRP A 73 -9.65 -8.80 5.44
C TRP A 73 -9.99 -7.85 6.59
N LEU A 74 -10.52 -8.42 7.68
CA LEU A 74 -10.75 -7.67 8.91
C LEU A 74 -10.02 -8.45 10.01
N LEU A 75 -8.92 -7.91 10.49
CA LEU A 75 -8.08 -8.65 11.42
C LEU A 75 -7.26 -7.72 12.30
N LYS A 76 -6.65 -8.30 13.32
CA LYS A 76 -5.74 -7.55 14.15
C LYS A 76 -4.42 -7.35 13.42
N LYS A 77 -3.66 -6.37 13.87
CA LYS A 77 -2.43 -5.98 13.23
C LYS A 77 -1.47 -7.15 13.01
N ALA A 78 -1.25 -7.98 14.02
CA ALA A 78 -0.31 -9.08 13.89
C ALA A 78 -0.76 -10.09 12.84
N GLU A 79 -2.06 -10.34 12.78
CA GLU A 79 -2.60 -11.23 11.77
C GLU A 79 -2.49 -10.63 10.39
N ALA A 80 -2.69 -9.33 10.30
CA ALA A 80 -2.61 -8.63 9.02
C ALA A 80 -1.21 -8.72 8.44
N ILE A 81 -0.20 -8.59 9.29
CA ILE A 81 1.18 -8.70 8.83
C ILE A 81 1.44 -10.09 8.24
N SER A 82 0.96 -11.13 8.92
CA SER A 82 1.14 -12.50 8.43
C SER A 82 0.42 -12.73 7.12
N VAL A 83 -0.81 -12.22 7.00
CA VAL A 83 -1.57 -12.38 5.78
C VAL A 83 -0.85 -11.67 4.62
N CYS A 84 -0.37 -10.46 4.86
CA CYS A 84 0.31 -9.69 3.84
C CYS A 84 1.55 -10.41 3.33
N GLU A 85 2.31 -10.99 4.24
CA GLU A 85 3.54 -11.67 3.87
C GLU A 85 3.27 -12.91 3.02
N ALA A 86 2.15 -13.56 3.25
CA ALA A 86 1.83 -14.79 2.56
C ALA A 86 0.94 -14.59 1.32
N TYR A 87 0.43 -13.39 1.12
CA TYR A 87 -0.58 -13.19 0.10
C TYR A 87 0.01 -13.27 -1.30
N GLU A 88 -0.67 -14.01 -2.14
CA GLU A 88 -0.33 -14.12 -3.53
C GLU A 88 -1.64 -14.17 -4.31
N GLU A 89 -1.75 -13.46 -5.41
CA GLU A 89 -2.94 -13.47 -6.22
C GLU A 89 -2.50 -13.50 -7.68
N ASP A 90 -2.99 -14.50 -8.42
CA ASP A 90 -2.70 -14.65 -9.84
C ASP A 90 -1.19 -14.63 -10.11
N GLY A 91 -0.42 -15.29 -9.24
CA GLY A 91 1.02 -15.37 -9.39
C GLY A 91 1.80 -14.17 -8.92
N ILE A 92 1.13 -13.15 -8.40
CA ILE A 92 1.81 -11.94 -7.94
C ILE A 92 1.87 -11.94 -6.42
N SER A 93 3.07 -11.80 -5.88
CA SER A 93 3.31 -11.72 -4.45
C SER A 93 4.02 -10.43 -4.13
N GLY A 94 4.41 -10.24 -2.88
CA GLY A 94 5.13 -9.02 -2.50
C GLY A 94 4.21 -7.83 -2.31
N TRP A 95 2.99 -8.09 -1.86
CA TRP A 95 2.00 -7.06 -1.60
C TRP A 95 2.35 -6.28 -0.34
N ARG A 96 1.85 -5.06 -0.23
CA ARG A 96 2.11 -4.21 0.92
C ARG A 96 0.90 -3.36 1.25
N THR A 97 0.94 -2.68 2.38
CA THR A 97 -0.12 -1.72 2.70
C THR A 97 0.08 -0.45 1.89
N PHE A 98 -0.94 0.40 1.86
CA PHE A 98 -0.80 1.75 1.31
C PHE A 98 0.24 2.49 2.15
N THR A 99 1.04 3.32 1.51
CA THR A 99 1.86 4.27 2.27
C THR A 99 0.94 5.36 2.81
N THR A 100 1.44 6.20 3.70
CA THR A 100 0.63 7.31 4.21
C THR A 100 0.18 8.22 3.08
N GLU A 101 1.08 8.53 2.16
CA GLU A 101 0.72 9.40 1.04
C GLU A 101 -0.30 8.75 0.13
N GLU A 102 -0.12 7.46 -0.14
CA GLU A 102 -1.08 6.74 -0.96
C GLU A 102 -2.43 6.66 -0.29
N ALA A 103 -2.46 6.46 1.03
CA ALA A 103 -3.72 6.40 1.75
C ALA A 103 -4.47 7.71 1.65
N LYS A 104 -3.77 8.83 1.81
CA LYS A 104 -4.39 10.13 1.69
C LYS A 104 -4.89 10.36 0.27
N GLU A 105 -4.11 10.00 -0.71
CA GLU A 105 -4.47 10.19 -2.10
C GLU A 105 -5.68 9.32 -2.47
N PHE A 106 -5.68 8.06 -2.08
CA PHE A 106 -6.76 7.14 -2.39
C PHE A 106 -8.05 7.61 -1.70
N ARG A 107 -7.94 7.99 -0.42
CA ARG A 107 -9.10 8.48 0.30
C ARG A 107 -9.65 9.74 -0.35
N ASP A 108 -8.80 10.71 -0.69
CA ASP A 108 -9.27 11.96 -1.27
C ASP A 108 -9.91 11.72 -2.64
N GLN A 109 -9.39 10.77 -3.37
CA GLN A 109 -9.92 10.48 -4.69
C GLN A 109 -11.29 9.81 -4.61
N TYR A 110 -11.50 8.97 -3.61
CA TYR A 110 -12.69 8.13 -3.57
C TYR A 110 -13.64 8.37 -2.41
N ASP A 111 -13.38 9.36 -1.53
CA ASP A 111 -14.24 9.49 -0.33
C ASP A 111 -15.69 9.74 -0.71
N ASP A 112 -15.98 10.46 -1.79
CA ASP A 112 -17.35 10.70 -2.20
C ASP A 112 -17.89 9.57 -3.06
N THR A 113 -17.05 8.78 -3.69
CA THR A 113 -17.49 7.79 -4.65
C THR A 113 -17.14 6.37 -4.24
N ILE A 114 -16.75 6.18 -2.97
CA ILE A 114 -16.30 4.86 -2.54
C ILE A 114 -17.43 3.82 -2.64
N VAL A 115 -18.66 4.22 -2.50
CA VAL A 115 -19.78 3.27 -2.64
C VAL A 115 -19.92 2.86 -4.10
N ALA A 116 -19.81 3.82 -5.03
CA ALA A 116 -19.88 3.49 -6.45
C ALA A 116 -18.70 2.63 -6.88
N LEU A 117 -17.52 2.93 -6.38
CA LEU A 117 -16.35 2.09 -6.66
C LEU A 117 -16.59 0.69 -6.11
N SER A 118 -17.10 0.58 -4.89
CA SER A 118 -17.34 -0.73 -4.28
C SER A 118 -18.39 -1.53 -5.04
N ASP A 119 -19.40 -0.86 -5.60
CA ASP A 119 -20.39 -1.54 -6.43
C ASP A 119 -19.74 -2.10 -7.68
N MET A 120 -18.86 -1.35 -8.31
CA MET A 120 -18.19 -1.80 -9.50
C MET A 120 -17.27 -2.99 -9.17
N LEU A 121 -16.54 -2.91 -8.05
CA LEU A 121 -15.68 -4.00 -7.61
C LEU A 121 -16.50 -5.26 -7.35
N SER A 122 -17.58 -5.11 -6.63
CA SER A 122 -18.42 -6.24 -6.28
C SER A 122 -19.00 -6.93 -7.51
N LYS A 123 -19.39 -6.15 -8.53
CA LYS A 123 -19.92 -6.72 -9.75
C LYS A 123 -18.86 -7.51 -10.49
N ASN A 124 -17.61 -7.28 -10.23
CA ASN A 124 -16.52 -7.97 -10.87
C ASN A 124 -15.86 -9.01 -9.97
N GLY A 125 -16.49 -9.34 -8.86
CA GLY A 125 -15.99 -10.38 -7.98
C GLY A 125 -14.94 -9.96 -6.98
N LEU A 126 -14.69 -8.64 -6.86
CA LEU A 126 -13.74 -8.15 -5.89
C LEU A 126 -14.47 -7.69 -4.64
N ASP A 127 -13.77 -7.67 -3.51
CA ASP A 127 -14.39 -7.26 -2.26
C ASP A 127 -14.62 -5.76 -2.25
N ARG A 128 -15.66 -5.35 -1.54
CA ARG A 128 -16.04 -3.95 -1.42
C ARG A 128 -15.17 -3.26 -0.39
N PHE A 129 -15.04 -1.94 -0.51
CA PHE A 129 -14.49 -1.14 0.56
C PHE A 129 -15.60 -0.75 1.53
N ASN A 130 -15.25 -0.54 2.79
CA ASN A 130 -16.18 -0.06 3.80
C ASN A 130 -16.02 1.43 3.99
N LYS A 131 -17.12 2.16 3.93
CA LYS A 131 -17.04 3.60 4.12
C LYS A 131 -17.05 3.98 5.60
N TYR A 132 -17.84 3.29 6.42
CA TYR A 132 -18.10 3.77 7.78
C TYR A 132 -17.55 2.90 8.90
N ASP A 133 -17.46 1.63 8.72
CA ASP A 133 -17.35 0.75 9.86
C ASP A 133 -15.97 0.39 10.30
N CYS A 134 -14.97 0.73 9.56
CA CYS A 134 -13.63 0.31 9.94
C CYS A 134 -12.57 1.22 9.38
N ARG A 135 -11.39 1.08 9.92
CA ARG A 135 -10.23 1.82 9.45
C ARG A 135 -9.31 0.82 8.77
N TYR A 136 -8.56 1.30 7.79
CA TYR A 136 -7.68 0.48 6.97
C TYR A 136 -6.23 0.66 7.41
N LEU A 137 -5.50 -0.43 7.55
CA LEU A 137 -4.09 -0.36 7.91
C LEU A 137 -3.29 0.25 6.76
N CYS A 138 -2.35 1.11 7.10
CA CYS A 138 -1.46 1.74 6.13
C CYS A 138 -0.11 2.00 6.80
N ASN A 139 0.83 2.54 6.03
CA ASN A 139 2.12 2.95 6.58
C ASN A 139 2.81 1.76 7.26
N ASP A 140 2.92 0.66 6.51
CA ASP A 140 3.57 -0.55 7.00
C ASP A 140 2.95 -0.99 8.33
N PHE A 141 1.61 -0.98 8.37
CA PHE A 141 0.79 -1.41 9.50
C PHE A 141 0.86 -0.50 10.73
N ASN A 142 1.57 0.62 10.66
CA ASN A 142 1.74 1.48 11.83
C ASN A 142 0.65 2.53 11.98
N SER A 143 -0.14 2.75 10.95
CA SER A 143 -1.19 3.78 10.96
C SER A 143 -2.44 3.25 10.31
N THR A 144 -3.52 4.02 10.42
CA THR A 144 -4.79 3.65 9.80
C THR A 144 -5.43 4.85 9.16
N PHE A 145 -6.24 4.62 8.13
CA PHE A 145 -7.03 5.66 7.50
C PHE A 145 -8.44 5.12 7.29
N CYS A 146 -9.36 6.00 6.98
CA CYS A 146 -10.73 5.61 6.70
C CYS A 146 -11.33 6.56 5.68
N PHE A 147 -12.55 6.26 5.23
CA PHE A 147 -13.21 7.06 4.21
C PHE A 147 -14.24 8.02 4.79
N TYR A 148 -14.38 8.07 6.10
CA TYR A 148 -15.39 8.94 6.71
C TYR A 148 -14.78 10.14 7.44
N ASN A 149 -13.47 10.23 7.51
CA ASN A 149 -12.82 11.46 7.97
C ASN A 149 -11.40 11.47 7.44
N THR A 150 -10.68 12.55 7.70
CA THR A 150 -9.37 12.74 7.11
C THR A 150 -8.22 12.35 8.03
N GLN A 151 -8.53 11.79 9.20
CA GLN A 151 -7.49 11.53 10.18
C GLN A 151 -6.71 10.26 9.86
N ILE A 152 -5.40 10.33 10.05
CA ILE A 152 -4.53 9.18 10.03
C ILE A 152 -4.20 8.91 11.50
N VAL A 153 -4.54 7.74 11.98
CA VAL A 153 -4.45 7.42 13.39
C VAL A 153 -3.53 6.22 13.57
N LYS A 154 -2.70 6.26 14.58
CA LYS A 154 -1.78 5.17 14.87
C LYS A 154 -2.55 3.89 15.14
N SER A 155 -2.06 2.77 14.64
CA SER A 155 -2.73 1.50 14.84
C SER A 155 -2.41 0.93 16.22
N GLY A 156 -3.35 0.18 16.78
CA GLY A 156 -3.15 -0.53 18.04
C GLY A 156 -3.03 -2.02 17.80
N GLU A 157 -2.87 -2.76 18.88
CA GLU A 157 -2.60 -4.18 18.78
C GLU A 157 -3.83 -5.05 18.96
N THR A 158 -4.88 -4.52 19.54
CA THR A 158 -6.00 -5.35 19.95
C THR A 158 -7.28 -5.08 19.17
N VAL A 159 -7.23 -4.16 18.21
CA VAL A 159 -8.40 -3.77 17.44
C VAL A 159 -8.35 -4.45 16.08
N ASP A 160 -9.50 -4.80 15.55
CA ASP A 160 -9.56 -5.33 14.20
C ASP A 160 -9.60 -4.18 13.21
N TYR A 161 -8.79 -4.27 12.19
CA TYR A 161 -8.73 -3.28 11.14
C TYR A 161 -8.99 -3.93 9.80
N ALA A 162 -9.41 -3.15 8.84
CA ALA A 162 -9.51 -3.63 7.48
C ALA A 162 -8.11 -3.64 6.87
N LEU A 163 -7.85 -4.62 6.04
CA LEU A 163 -6.60 -4.73 5.32
C LEU A 163 -6.91 -4.82 3.84
N ARG A 164 -6.38 -3.88 3.08
CA ARG A 164 -6.42 -3.94 1.63
C ARG A 164 -5.01 -3.68 1.14
N LEU A 165 -4.55 -4.46 0.20
CA LEU A 165 -3.14 -4.44 -0.17
C LEU A 165 -2.95 -3.83 -1.54
N VAL A 166 -1.76 -3.31 -1.78
CA VAL A 166 -1.40 -2.74 -3.08
C VAL A 166 -0.08 -3.33 -3.54
N LYS A 167 0.14 -3.29 -4.83
CA LYS A 167 1.38 -3.76 -5.41
C LYS A 167 1.62 -3.00 -6.71
N LYS A 168 2.83 -2.52 -6.92
CA LYS A 168 3.19 -1.92 -8.20
C LYS A 168 3.81 -2.99 -9.07
N VAL A 169 3.37 -3.05 -10.32
CA VAL A 169 3.92 -3.99 -11.27
C VAL A 169 4.25 -3.25 -12.55
N ARG A 170 5.23 -3.74 -13.27
CA ARG A 170 5.57 -3.20 -14.57
C ARG A 170 4.94 -4.14 -15.60
N VAL A 171 4.17 -3.59 -16.53
CA VAL A 171 3.49 -4.40 -17.53
C VAL A 171 4.00 -4.01 -18.89
N GLU A 172 4.45 -5.01 -19.64
CA GLU A 172 4.92 -4.83 -20.98
C GLU A 172 3.91 -5.43 -21.93
N LYS A 173 3.65 -4.74 -23.02
CA LYS A 173 2.69 -5.26 -23.99
C LYS A 173 3.32 -6.38 -24.79
N ALA A 174 2.58 -7.46 -24.95
CA ALA A 174 3.07 -8.61 -25.71
C ALA A 174 3.25 -8.21 -27.16
N LYS A 175 4.25 -8.79 -27.80
CA LYS A 175 4.56 -8.47 -29.19
C LYS A 175 3.77 -9.27 -30.18
#